data_5f17f0077fe7b06b9b8d3e10b27367f0
#
_entry.id   5f17f0077fe7b06b9b8d3e10b27367f0
#
_cell.length_a   1.000
_cell.length_b   1.000
_cell.length_c   1.000
_cell.angle_alpha   90.00
_cell.angle_beta   90.00
_cell.angle_gamma   90.00
#
_symmetry.space_group_name_H-M   'P 1'
#
loop_
_entity.id
_entity.type
_entity.pdbx_description
1 polymer ?
#
loop_
_entity_poly.entity_id
_entity_poly.type
_entity_poly.pdbx_seq_one_letter_code
_entity_poly.pdbx_strand_id
1 'polypeptide(L)'
;MNMKFNRLIPELSVSDINKSKEFYLSLGFSIVYERLEDKFCFLELDGNQLMIEEVNNHWNTGDLEYPFGRGVNFSMEVDDINSLYEKVKRMKYPIFRELQVDSYQVGDKECLDQQFLIQDLDGYLLRFIH
;
A
#
# COMPACT_ATOMS: atom_id res chain seq x y z
N MET A 1 24.28 6.16 -8.08
CA MET A 1 23.27 5.62 -7.16
C MET A 1 22.60 4.42 -7.80
N ASN A 2 22.70 3.27 -7.13
CA ASN A 2 22.06 2.06 -7.63
C ASN A 2 20.62 1.99 -7.15
N MET A 3 19.70 2.09 -8.10
CA MET A 3 18.29 1.93 -7.82
C MET A 3 17.93 0.47 -8.04
N LYS A 4 17.37 -0.16 -7.02
CA LYS A 4 16.99 -1.57 -7.09
C LYS A 4 15.48 -1.69 -7.15
N PHE A 5 14.99 -2.30 -8.22
CA PHE A 5 13.57 -2.56 -8.39
C PHE A 5 13.24 -3.99 -8.02
N ASN A 6 12.13 -4.17 -7.31
CA ASN A 6 11.63 -5.51 -7.01
C ASN A 6 11.18 -6.19 -8.32
N ARG A 7 11.24 -7.52 -8.35
CA ARG A 7 10.80 -8.25 -9.55
C ARG A 7 9.30 -8.13 -9.77
N LEU A 8 8.52 -8.18 -8.69
CA LEU A 8 7.08 -7.98 -8.74
C LEU A 8 6.78 -6.59 -8.19
N ILE A 9 6.15 -5.76 -8.99
CA ILE A 9 5.77 -4.41 -8.57
C ILE A 9 4.33 -4.19 -9.01
N PRO A 10 3.39 -4.07 -8.07
CA PRO A 10 2.01 -3.76 -8.44
C PRO A 10 1.88 -2.34 -8.95
N GLU A 11 1.03 -2.16 -9.94
CA GLU A 11 0.64 -0.84 -10.44
C GLU A 11 -0.85 -0.66 -10.21
N LEU A 12 -1.21 0.38 -9.49
CA LEU A 12 -2.58 0.65 -9.11
C LEU A 12 -3.11 1.83 -9.92
N SER A 13 -4.27 1.63 -10.56
CA SER A 13 -4.99 2.75 -11.18
C SER A 13 -5.70 3.52 -10.09
N VAL A 14 -5.50 4.83 -10.05
CA VAL A 14 -6.09 5.69 -9.02
C VAL A 14 -6.98 6.75 -9.66
N SER A 15 -7.97 7.23 -8.93
CA SER A 15 -8.90 8.21 -9.48
C SER A 15 -8.35 9.63 -9.52
N ASP A 16 -7.41 9.97 -8.62
CA ASP A 16 -6.79 11.30 -8.55
C ASP A 16 -5.34 11.12 -8.10
N ILE A 17 -4.41 11.30 -9.04
CA ILE A 17 -2.98 11.05 -8.76
C ILE A 17 -2.44 11.94 -7.65
N ASN A 18 -2.86 13.19 -7.58
CA ASN A 18 -2.34 14.11 -6.58
C ASN A 18 -2.82 13.74 -5.17
N LYS A 19 -4.08 13.38 -5.03
CA LYS A 19 -4.62 12.95 -3.74
C LYS A 19 -4.01 11.63 -3.29
N SER A 20 -3.88 10.67 -4.21
CA SER A 20 -3.29 9.37 -3.88
C SER A 20 -1.82 9.50 -3.50
N LYS A 21 -1.07 10.32 -4.24
CA LYS A 21 0.33 10.58 -3.92
C LYS A 21 0.45 11.16 -2.51
N GLU A 22 -0.35 12.16 -2.19
CA GLU A 22 -0.36 12.80 -0.88
C GLU A 22 -0.69 11.79 0.22
N PHE A 23 -1.66 10.92 -0.03
CA PHE A 23 -2.04 9.87 0.92
C PHE A 23 -0.87 8.93 1.21
N TYR A 24 -0.23 8.41 0.17
CA TYR A 24 0.89 7.47 0.37
C TYR A 24 2.08 8.15 1.03
N LEU A 25 2.36 9.40 0.70
CA LEU A 25 3.42 10.15 1.38
C LEU A 25 3.13 10.33 2.86
N SER A 26 1.86 10.53 3.21
CA SER A 26 1.47 10.68 4.62
C SER A 26 1.66 9.39 5.42
N LEU A 27 1.64 8.24 4.76
CA LEU A 27 1.91 6.95 5.40
C LEU A 27 3.41 6.70 5.60
N GLY A 28 4.25 7.48 4.93
CA GLY A 28 5.70 7.30 5.01
C GLY A 28 6.36 6.81 3.74
N PHE A 29 5.58 6.57 2.68
CA PHE A 29 6.16 6.22 1.38
C PHE A 29 6.98 7.40 0.87
N SER A 30 8.04 7.10 0.13
CA SER A 30 8.83 8.11 -0.57
C SER A 30 8.65 7.94 -2.08
N ILE A 31 8.83 9.04 -2.81
CA ILE A 31 8.79 9.02 -4.26
C ILE A 31 10.17 8.60 -4.75
N VAL A 32 10.23 7.47 -5.48
CA VAL A 32 11.46 7.03 -6.12
C VAL A 32 11.68 7.83 -7.40
N TYR A 33 10.63 7.93 -8.21
CA TYR A 33 10.57 8.82 -9.35
C TYR A 33 9.11 9.01 -9.77
N GLU A 34 8.87 10.01 -10.61
CA GLU A 34 7.52 10.26 -11.12
C GLU A 34 7.58 10.85 -12.51
N ARG A 35 6.48 10.69 -13.25
CA ARG A 35 6.30 11.32 -14.56
C ARG A 35 5.01 12.13 -14.50
N LEU A 36 5.17 13.44 -14.31
CA LEU A 36 4.01 14.33 -14.07
C LEU A 36 3.05 14.36 -15.26
N GLU A 37 3.60 14.38 -16.48
CA GLU A 37 2.79 14.40 -17.70
C GLU A 37 1.97 13.14 -17.90
N ASP A 38 2.44 12.01 -17.37
CA ASP A 38 1.74 10.72 -17.45
C ASP A 38 0.88 10.46 -16.23
N LYS A 39 0.88 11.38 -15.27
CA LYS A 39 0.17 11.22 -13.98
C LYS A 39 0.54 9.89 -13.32
N PHE A 40 1.85 9.65 -13.24
CA PHE A 40 2.44 8.40 -12.74
C PHE A 40 3.44 8.69 -11.62
N CYS A 41 3.44 7.82 -10.61
CA CYS A 41 4.38 7.93 -9.49
C CYS A 41 4.83 6.55 -9.02
N PHE A 42 6.13 6.39 -8.82
CA PHE A 42 6.73 5.16 -8.27
C PHE A 42 7.07 5.42 -6.81
N LEU A 43 6.52 4.59 -5.91
CA LEU A 43 6.59 4.79 -4.46
C LEU A 43 7.30 3.63 -3.78
N GLU A 44 7.94 3.92 -2.64
CA GLU A 44 8.61 2.90 -1.83
C GLU A 44 8.47 3.18 -0.34
N LEU A 45 8.23 2.11 0.43
CA LEU A 45 8.24 2.14 1.90
C LEU A 45 8.87 0.85 2.40
N ASP A 46 10.00 0.97 3.12
CA ASP A 46 10.69 -0.18 3.72
C ASP A 46 10.93 -1.33 2.72
N GLY A 47 11.29 -1.00 1.50
CA GLY A 47 11.51 -1.99 0.45
C GLY A 47 10.27 -2.44 -0.28
N ASN A 48 9.09 -2.04 0.17
CA ASN A 48 7.85 -2.29 -0.55
C ASN A 48 7.69 -1.26 -1.65
N GLN A 49 7.55 -1.72 -2.89
CA GLN A 49 7.46 -0.84 -4.04
C GLN A 49 6.10 -1.00 -4.71
N LEU A 50 5.51 0.10 -5.07
CA LEU A 50 4.31 0.11 -5.88
C LEU A 50 4.25 1.35 -6.75
N MET A 51 3.51 1.22 -7.84
CA MET A 51 3.30 2.32 -8.78
C MET A 51 1.85 2.75 -8.70
N ILE A 52 1.62 4.05 -8.86
CA ILE A 52 0.26 4.57 -9.02
C ILE A 52 0.21 5.40 -10.29
N GLU A 53 -0.89 5.27 -11.03
CA GLU A 53 -1.13 6.03 -12.25
C GLU A 53 -2.60 6.39 -12.32
N GLU A 54 -2.89 7.63 -12.68
CA GLU A 54 -4.29 8.03 -12.80
C GLU A 54 -4.99 7.23 -13.89
N VAL A 55 -6.24 6.87 -13.67
CA VAL A 55 -7.03 6.06 -14.59
C VAL A 55 -6.96 6.64 -16.00
N ASN A 56 -6.54 5.81 -16.97
CA ASN A 56 -6.41 6.20 -18.37
C ASN A 56 -6.89 5.11 -19.32
N ASN A 57 -7.52 4.06 -18.78
CA ASN A 57 -8.07 2.92 -19.52
C ASN A 57 -7.02 2.01 -20.17
N HIS A 58 -5.73 2.15 -19.81
CA HIS A 58 -4.70 1.24 -20.33
C HIS A 58 -4.71 -0.13 -19.64
N TRP A 59 -5.00 -0.16 -18.35
CA TRP A 59 -4.78 -1.38 -17.56
C TRP A 59 -6.02 -1.97 -16.94
N ASN A 60 -7.16 -1.32 -17.04
CA ASN A 60 -8.38 -1.86 -16.44
C ASN A 60 -9.01 -2.93 -17.35
N THR A 61 -9.31 -4.07 -16.74
CA THR A 61 -9.91 -5.22 -17.44
C THR A 61 -11.44 -5.17 -17.41
N GLY A 62 -11.99 -4.15 -16.81
CA GLY A 62 -13.43 -3.91 -16.69
C GLY A 62 -13.64 -2.55 -16.04
N ASP A 63 -14.89 -2.22 -15.79
CA ASP A 63 -15.22 -0.95 -15.15
C ASP A 63 -14.61 -0.86 -13.74
N LEU A 64 -13.99 0.28 -13.43
CA LEU A 64 -13.43 0.51 -12.11
C LEU A 64 -14.48 1.20 -11.24
N GLU A 65 -14.91 0.49 -10.20
CA GLU A 65 -15.87 0.97 -9.23
C GLU A 65 -15.31 0.79 -7.83
N TYR A 66 -15.58 1.77 -6.96
CA TYR A 66 -15.12 1.68 -5.57
C TYR A 66 -15.78 0.49 -4.87
N PRO A 67 -15.06 -0.33 -4.08
CA PRO A 67 -13.61 -0.29 -3.89
C PRO A 67 -12.85 -0.96 -5.04
N PHE A 68 -11.80 -0.29 -5.50
CA PHE A 68 -10.93 -0.86 -6.54
C PHE A 68 -10.16 -2.05 -5.95
N GLY A 69 -9.78 -2.99 -6.81
CA GLY A 69 -8.94 -4.12 -6.39
C GLY A 69 -9.65 -5.15 -5.53
N ARG A 70 -10.93 -5.34 -5.73
CA ARG A 70 -11.73 -6.32 -4.97
C ARG A 70 -11.12 -7.71 -5.07
N GLY A 71 -10.91 -8.35 -3.90
CA GLY A 71 -10.33 -9.69 -3.85
C GLY A 71 -8.82 -9.71 -3.80
N VAL A 72 -8.17 -8.55 -3.82
CA VAL A 72 -6.71 -8.43 -3.73
C VAL A 72 -6.36 -7.65 -2.47
N ASN A 73 -5.31 -8.09 -1.77
CA ASN A 73 -4.70 -7.28 -0.73
C ASN A 73 -3.19 -7.26 -0.96
N PHE A 74 -2.55 -6.20 -0.53
CA PHE A 74 -1.10 -6.04 -0.66
C PHE A 74 -0.48 -6.20 0.72
N SER A 75 0.19 -7.33 0.92
CA SER A 75 0.87 -7.64 2.18
C SER A 75 2.25 -6.98 2.14
N MET A 76 2.46 -6.03 3.04
CA MET A 76 3.70 -5.25 3.08
C MET A 76 4.29 -5.31 4.47
N GLU A 77 5.48 -5.90 4.57
CA GLU A 77 6.22 -5.89 5.83
C GLU A 77 6.81 -4.49 6.03
N VAL A 78 6.62 -3.93 7.22
CA VAL A 78 7.15 -2.63 7.58
C VAL A 78 8.05 -2.75 8.80
N ASP A 79 9.02 -1.83 8.94
CA ASP A 79 10.01 -1.91 10.00
C ASP A 79 9.44 -1.60 11.38
N ASP A 80 8.48 -0.68 11.45
CA ASP A 80 7.87 -0.25 12.72
C ASP A 80 6.36 -0.13 12.55
N ILE A 81 5.69 -1.26 12.67
CA ILE A 81 4.24 -1.33 12.47
C ILE A 81 3.48 -0.52 13.54
N ASN A 82 4.00 -0.50 14.77
CA ASN A 82 3.32 0.23 15.84
C ASN A 82 3.32 1.73 15.57
N SER A 83 4.45 2.25 15.10
CA SER A 83 4.57 3.67 14.75
C SER A 83 3.64 4.03 13.58
N LEU A 84 3.57 3.17 12.57
CA LEU A 84 2.69 3.38 11.42
C LEU A 84 1.22 3.35 11.85
N TYR A 85 0.85 2.38 12.67
CA TYR A 85 -0.52 2.24 13.17
C TYR A 85 -0.94 3.50 13.94
N GLU A 86 -0.07 3.98 14.85
CA GLU A 86 -0.35 5.19 15.62
C GLU A 86 -0.47 6.42 14.71
N LYS A 87 0.35 6.50 13.68
CA LYS A 87 0.27 7.58 12.70
C LYS A 87 -1.08 7.59 11.99
N VAL A 88 -1.54 6.41 11.53
CA VAL A 88 -2.83 6.28 10.85
C VAL A 88 -3.97 6.72 11.77
N LYS A 89 -3.89 6.33 13.05
CA LYS A 89 -4.89 6.74 14.04
C LYS A 89 -4.89 8.26 14.26
N ARG A 90 -3.72 8.87 14.32
CA ARG A 90 -3.61 10.33 14.47
C ARG A 90 -4.17 11.07 13.27
N MET A 91 -4.04 10.48 12.08
CA MET A 91 -4.64 11.02 10.86
C MET A 91 -6.17 10.90 10.87
N LYS A 92 -6.73 10.15 11.82
CA LYS A 92 -8.16 9.84 11.88
C LYS A 92 -8.65 9.16 10.61
N TYR A 93 -7.77 8.37 10.01
CA TYR A 93 -8.08 7.62 8.80
C TYR A 93 -8.77 6.31 9.18
N PRO A 94 -9.82 5.92 8.45
CA PRO A 94 -10.56 4.69 8.77
C PRO A 94 -9.65 3.45 8.74
N ILE A 95 -9.78 2.59 9.74
CA ILE A 95 -9.03 1.36 9.84
C ILE A 95 -9.95 0.20 9.47
N PHE A 96 -9.55 -0.60 8.49
CA PHE A 96 -10.34 -1.74 8.04
C PHE A 96 -10.29 -2.87 9.06
N ARG A 97 -9.09 -3.19 9.55
CA ARG A 97 -8.90 -4.13 10.68
C ARG A 97 -7.85 -3.56 11.61
N GLU A 98 -8.20 -3.51 12.90
CA GLU A 98 -7.33 -3.00 13.93
C GLU A 98 -6.07 -3.86 14.09
N LEU A 99 -5.02 -3.26 14.67
CA LEU A 99 -3.77 -3.95 14.92
C LEU A 99 -4.02 -5.17 15.82
N GLN A 100 -3.56 -6.33 15.36
CA GLN A 100 -3.70 -7.58 16.08
C GLN A 100 -2.43 -8.40 15.95
N VAL A 101 -2.24 -9.32 16.92
CA VAL A 101 -1.13 -10.25 16.90
C VAL A 101 -1.69 -11.65 16.64
N ASP A 102 -1.21 -12.28 15.57
CA ASP A 102 -1.62 -13.64 15.22
C ASP A 102 -0.45 -14.59 15.47
N SER A 103 -0.80 -15.82 15.85
CA SER A 103 0.16 -16.89 16.06
C SER A 103 -0.12 -18.02 15.07
N TYR A 104 0.93 -18.55 14.45
CA TYR A 104 0.81 -19.66 13.54
C TYR A 104 2.03 -20.56 13.60
N GLN A 105 1.87 -21.81 13.15
CA GLN A 105 2.93 -22.81 13.18
C GLN A 105 3.65 -22.88 11.85
N VAL A 106 4.99 -22.88 11.91
CA VAL A 106 5.84 -23.14 10.75
C VAL A 106 6.79 -24.28 11.17
N GLY A 107 6.44 -25.51 10.80
CA GLY A 107 7.15 -26.70 11.29
C GLY A 107 6.99 -26.80 12.81
N ASP A 108 8.10 -26.84 13.53
CA ASP A 108 8.13 -26.92 14.99
C ASP A 108 8.07 -25.57 15.70
N LYS A 109 8.06 -24.47 14.93
CA LYS A 109 8.15 -23.14 15.49
C LYS A 109 6.80 -22.43 15.47
N GLU A 110 6.52 -21.72 16.57
CA GLU A 110 5.42 -20.80 16.65
C GLU A 110 5.94 -19.43 16.17
N CYS A 111 5.25 -18.86 15.19
CA CYS A 111 5.57 -17.54 14.66
C CYS A 111 4.49 -16.55 15.06
N LEU A 112 4.91 -15.34 15.45
CA LEU A 112 3.98 -14.26 15.80
C LEU A 112 4.04 -13.20 14.73
N ASP A 113 2.86 -12.79 14.26
CA ASP A 113 2.71 -11.71 13.29
C ASP A 113 1.85 -10.62 13.89
N GLN A 114 2.27 -9.38 13.66
CA GLN A 114 1.41 -8.23 13.89
C GLN A 114 0.88 -7.79 12.53
N GLN A 115 -0.38 -7.37 12.47
CA GLN A 115 -0.93 -6.85 11.24
C GLN A 115 -2.09 -5.90 11.49
N PHE A 116 -2.27 -4.94 10.60
CA PHE A 116 -3.47 -4.13 10.51
C PHE A 116 -3.73 -3.80 9.04
N LEU A 117 -4.96 -3.46 8.72
CA LEU A 117 -5.35 -3.19 7.33
C LEU A 117 -6.08 -1.88 7.23
N ILE A 118 -5.78 -1.16 6.15
CA ILE A 118 -6.54 0.02 5.73
C ILE A 118 -6.81 -0.08 4.24
N GLN A 119 -7.77 0.69 3.76
CA GLN A 119 -7.98 0.84 2.33
C GLN A 119 -7.41 2.18 1.91
N ASP A 120 -6.80 2.23 0.72
CA ASP A 120 -6.36 3.52 0.21
C ASP A 120 -7.59 4.33 -0.27
N LEU A 121 -7.35 5.49 -0.87
CA LEU A 121 -8.45 6.40 -1.26
C LEU A 121 -9.39 5.79 -2.30
N ASP A 122 -8.89 4.83 -3.10
CA ASP A 122 -9.69 4.16 -4.13
C ASP A 122 -10.21 2.80 -3.68
N GLY A 123 -9.89 2.40 -2.46
CA GLY A 123 -10.40 1.16 -1.88
C GLY A 123 -9.45 -0.02 -1.97
N TYR A 124 -8.25 0.14 -2.51
CA TYR A 124 -7.25 -0.95 -2.50
C TYR A 124 -6.88 -1.32 -1.07
N LEU A 125 -6.87 -2.60 -0.79
CA LEU A 125 -6.64 -3.10 0.56
C LEU A 125 -5.15 -3.24 0.86
N LEU A 126 -4.66 -2.44 1.78
CA LEU A 126 -3.26 -2.44 2.21
C LEU A 126 -3.16 -3.19 3.53
N ARG A 127 -2.36 -4.25 3.54
CA ARG A 127 -2.16 -5.10 4.70
C ARG A 127 -0.73 -4.90 5.19
N PHE A 128 -0.58 -4.18 6.29
CA PHE A 128 0.73 -3.94 6.90
C PHE A 128 1.02 -5.03 7.92
N ILE A 129 2.22 -5.58 7.84
CA ILE A 129 2.63 -6.71 8.69
C ILE A 129 4.02 -6.47 9.28
N HIS A 130 4.32 -7.20 10.36
CA HIS A 130 5.67 -7.25 10.94
C HIS A 130 5.92 -8.56 11.64
#